data_5846614ea6920b601adca86d64a734dd
#
_entry.id   5846614ea6920b601adca86d64a734dd
#
_cell.length_a   1.000
_cell.length_b   1.000
_cell.length_c   1.000
_cell.angle_alpha   90.00
_cell.angle_beta   90.00
_cell.angle_gamma   90.00
#
_symmetry.space_group_name_H-M   'P 1'
#
loop_
_entity.id
_entity.type
_entity.pdbx_description
1 polymer ?
#
loop_
_entity_poly.entity_id
_entity_poly.type
_entity_poly.pdbx_seq_one_letter_code
_entity_poly.pdbx_strand_id
1 'polypeptide(L)'
;MVKEFNSLEEIQKYYDKESNTYVFRENDRYIDLVKFNFDLNVNANIDARDIIAWSINTHDIYAYDIKVDDIIANDIYANNINAIVIKAYDISYYALCFAYCSIKCKSITGRRKDAKHFVFDGKLEVEQDE
;
A
#
# COMPACT_ATOMS: atom_id res chain seq x y z
N MET A 1 -11.14 6.29 -14.42
CA MET A 1 -10.96 7.69 -13.95
C MET A 1 -9.71 7.74 -13.09
N VAL A 2 -8.84 8.70 -13.36
CA VAL A 2 -7.63 8.94 -12.57
C VAL A 2 -7.85 10.22 -11.77
N LYS A 3 -7.56 10.16 -10.47
CA LYS A 3 -7.61 11.35 -9.61
C LYS A 3 -6.25 11.62 -9.00
N GLU A 4 -5.78 12.85 -9.13
CA GLU A 4 -4.55 13.32 -8.50
C GLU A 4 -4.88 14.19 -7.32
N PHE A 5 -4.14 13.99 -6.24
CA PHE A 5 -4.29 14.77 -5.02
C PHE A 5 -2.95 15.40 -4.67
N ASN A 6 -2.96 16.69 -4.35
CA ASN A 6 -1.75 17.46 -4.09
C ASN A 6 -1.54 17.78 -2.62
N SER A 7 -2.54 17.50 -1.78
CA SER A 7 -2.44 17.75 -0.33
C SER A 7 -3.37 16.83 0.44
N LEU A 8 -3.08 16.69 1.74
CA LEU A 8 -3.91 15.91 2.64
C LEU A 8 -5.32 16.47 2.74
N GLU A 9 -5.50 17.78 2.62
CA GLU A 9 -6.83 18.40 2.68
C GLU A 9 -7.75 17.89 1.57
N GLU A 10 -7.20 17.64 0.39
CA GLU A 10 -7.98 17.20 -0.77
C GLU A 10 -8.59 15.80 -0.60
N ILE A 11 -8.04 14.98 0.28
CA ILE A 11 -8.54 13.63 0.48
C ILE A 11 -9.48 13.49 1.68
N GLN A 12 -9.72 14.54 2.45
CA GLN A 12 -10.52 14.45 3.68
C GLN A 12 -11.96 14.02 3.41
N LYS A 13 -12.53 14.34 2.26
CA LYS A 13 -13.89 13.92 1.91
C LYS A 13 -14.05 12.40 1.76
N TYR A 14 -12.93 11.68 1.60
CA TYR A 14 -12.95 10.23 1.47
C TYR A 14 -12.80 9.52 2.80
N TYR A 15 -12.61 10.27 3.89
CA TYR A 15 -12.38 9.69 5.20
C TYR A 15 -13.69 9.23 5.83
N ASP A 16 -13.73 7.94 6.20
CA ASP A 16 -14.82 7.35 6.97
C ASP A 16 -14.40 7.25 8.43
N LYS A 17 -15.01 8.07 9.27
CA LYS A 17 -14.69 8.16 10.69
C LYS A 17 -14.98 6.87 11.44
N GLU A 18 -16.06 6.17 11.10
CA GLU A 18 -16.44 4.95 11.82
C GLU A 18 -15.41 3.84 11.68
N SER A 19 -14.89 3.67 10.47
CA SER A 19 -13.87 2.63 10.18
C SER A 19 -12.45 3.14 10.27
N ASN A 20 -12.26 4.44 10.49
CA ASN A 20 -10.95 5.09 10.44
C ASN A 20 -10.22 4.76 9.14
N THR A 21 -10.92 4.93 8.02
CA THR A 21 -10.40 4.52 6.71
C THR A 21 -10.68 5.59 5.67
N TYR A 22 -9.67 5.89 4.84
CA TYR A 22 -9.85 6.67 3.63
C TYR A 22 -10.29 5.71 2.53
N VAL A 23 -11.54 5.83 2.10
CA VAL A 23 -12.14 4.96 1.09
C VAL A 23 -12.26 5.76 -0.21
N PHE A 24 -11.47 5.42 -1.21
CA PHE A 24 -11.40 6.19 -2.45
C PHE A 24 -12.44 5.71 -3.45
N ARG A 25 -13.70 6.05 -3.15
CA ARG A 25 -14.86 5.70 -3.98
C ARG A 25 -15.63 6.96 -4.32
N GLU A 26 -16.20 6.96 -5.51
CA GLU A 26 -17.14 7.98 -5.97
C GLU A 26 -18.29 7.29 -6.70
N ASN A 27 -19.54 7.71 -6.40
CA ASN A 27 -20.74 7.15 -7.04
C ASN A 27 -20.79 5.62 -6.92
N ASP A 28 -20.49 5.09 -5.72
CA ASP A 28 -20.49 3.66 -5.40
C ASP A 28 -19.47 2.84 -6.17
N ARG A 29 -18.46 3.46 -6.74
CA ARG A 29 -17.36 2.78 -7.44
C ARG A 29 -16.02 3.26 -6.93
N TYR A 30 -15.06 2.36 -6.91
CA TYR A 30 -13.68 2.77 -6.65
C TYR A 30 -13.18 3.69 -7.77
N ILE A 31 -12.43 4.71 -7.39
CA ILE A 31 -11.64 5.48 -8.35
C ILE A 31 -10.62 4.52 -8.96
N ASP A 32 -10.48 4.50 -10.28
CA ASP A 32 -9.60 3.53 -10.96
C ASP A 32 -8.15 3.66 -10.50
N LEU A 33 -7.66 4.89 -10.38
CA LEU A 33 -6.30 5.16 -9.93
C LEU A 33 -6.27 6.43 -9.10
N VAL A 34 -5.70 6.35 -7.90
CA VAL A 34 -5.45 7.52 -7.06
C VAL A 34 -3.94 7.79 -7.05
N LYS A 35 -3.58 9.03 -7.33
CA LYS A 35 -2.19 9.45 -7.35
C LYS A 35 -1.98 10.56 -6.32
N PHE A 36 -1.11 10.30 -5.37
CA PHE A 36 -0.76 11.26 -4.35
C PHE A 36 0.55 11.96 -4.73
N ASN A 37 0.47 13.27 -4.99
CA ASN A 37 1.64 14.09 -5.32
C ASN A 37 2.28 14.67 -4.06
N PHE A 38 2.21 13.92 -2.96
CA PHE A 38 2.77 14.30 -1.66
C PHE A 38 3.01 13.03 -0.85
N ASP A 39 3.78 13.14 0.22
CA ASP A 39 4.00 12.00 1.13
C ASP A 39 2.74 11.80 1.97
N LEU A 40 2.11 10.64 1.83
CA LEU A 40 0.87 10.33 2.54
C LEU A 40 1.20 9.76 3.93
N ASN A 41 0.92 10.56 4.96
CA ASN A 41 1.16 10.19 6.34
C ASN A 41 -0.13 10.40 7.13
N VAL A 42 -0.84 9.32 7.42
CA VAL A 42 -2.12 9.37 8.13
C VAL A 42 -2.22 8.24 9.15
N ASN A 43 -2.84 8.52 10.28
CA ASN A 43 -3.13 7.52 11.32
C ASN A 43 -4.46 6.81 11.00
N ALA A 44 -4.54 6.23 9.83
CA ALA A 44 -5.77 5.62 9.34
C ALA A 44 -5.45 4.53 8.34
N ASN A 45 -6.49 3.77 7.97
CA ASN A 45 -6.37 2.75 6.94
C ASN A 45 -6.64 3.35 5.56
N ILE A 46 -6.15 2.69 4.53
CA ILE A 46 -6.35 3.07 3.14
C ILE A 46 -7.10 1.94 2.43
N ASP A 47 -8.17 2.29 1.73
CA ASP A 47 -8.93 1.36 0.89
C ASP A 47 -9.09 1.98 -0.49
N ALA A 48 -8.38 1.44 -1.46
CA ALA A 48 -8.34 1.99 -2.81
C ALA A 48 -8.17 0.86 -3.82
N ARG A 49 -8.33 1.17 -5.10
CA ARG A 49 -8.08 0.20 -6.15
C ARG A 49 -6.60 0.22 -6.52
N ASP A 50 -6.15 1.21 -7.27
CA ASP A 50 -4.75 1.34 -7.65
C ASP A 50 -4.17 2.62 -7.04
N ILE A 51 -2.94 2.54 -6.54
CA ILE A 51 -2.30 3.65 -5.83
C ILE A 51 -0.94 3.94 -6.46
N ILE A 52 -0.68 5.21 -6.74
CA ILE A 52 0.65 5.72 -7.06
C ILE A 52 0.96 6.84 -6.05
N ALA A 53 2.13 6.77 -5.44
CA ALA A 53 2.54 7.77 -4.46
C ALA A 53 4.05 7.83 -4.37
N TRP A 54 4.58 8.86 -3.71
CA TRP A 54 6.01 8.94 -3.36
C TRP A 54 6.27 8.10 -2.13
N SER A 55 5.58 8.40 -1.03
CA SER A 55 5.69 7.58 0.17
C SER A 55 4.33 7.46 0.86
N ILE A 56 4.14 6.33 1.55
CA ILE A 56 2.93 6.06 2.32
C ILE A 56 3.35 5.59 3.71
N ASN A 57 2.80 6.26 4.73
CA ASN A 57 2.94 5.85 6.12
C ASN A 57 1.55 5.85 6.74
N THR A 58 0.99 4.66 6.93
CA THR A 58 -0.42 4.49 7.33
C THR A 58 -0.55 3.28 8.25
N HIS A 59 -1.79 2.98 8.68
CA HIS A 59 -2.08 1.72 9.36
C HIS A 59 -2.15 0.60 8.31
N ASP A 60 -3.34 0.15 7.95
CA ASP A 60 -3.49 -0.95 7.00
C ASP A 60 -3.80 -0.43 5.60
N ILE A 61 -3.30 -1.12 4.59
CA ILE A 61 -3.56 -0.78 3.20
C ILE A 61 -4.29 -1.94 2.53
N TYR A 62 -5.42 -1.64 1.91
CA TYR A 62 -6.19 -2.57 1.08
C TYR A 62 -6.25 -1.98 -0.33
N ALA A 63 -5.61 -2.64 -1.27
CA ALA A 63 -5.57 -2.14 -2.64
C ALA A 63 -5.42 -3.28 -3.64
N TYR A 64 -5.58 -2.99 -4.93
CA TYR A 64 -5.22 -3.95 -5.97
C TYR A 64 -3.75 -3.80 -6.32
N ASP A 65 -3.35 -2.68 -6.90
CA ASP A 65 -1.97 -2.46 -7.29
C ASP A 65 -1.42 -1.22 -6.58
N ILE A 66 -0.21 -1.35 -6.05
CA ILE A 66 0.48 -0.27 -5.35
C ILE A 66 1.80 -0.01 -6.04
N LYS A 67 2.03 1.24 -6.45
CA LYS A 67 3.31 1.67 -7.00
C LYS A 67 3.76 2.92 -6.25
N VAL A 68 4.75 2.76 -5.39
CA VAL A 68 5.24 3.85 -4.53
C VAL A 68 6.75 3.71 -4.37
N ASP A 69 7.40 4.76 -3.86
CA ASP A 69 8.82 4.65 -3.51
C ASP A 69 8.95 3.95 -2.16
N ASP A 70 8.37 4.51 -1.10
CA ASP A 70 8.49 3.95 0.25
C ASP A 70 7.11 3.66 0.85
N ILE A 71 6.98 2.51 1.51
CA ILE A 71 5.80 2.12 2.26
C ILE A 71 6.20 1.81 3.70
N ILE A 72 5.50 2.43 4.65
CA ILE A 72 5.50 2.02 6.06
C ILE A 72 4.05 1.80 6.44
N ALA A 73 3.70 0.59 6.82
CA ALA A 73 2.32 0.24 7.17
C ALA A 73 2.30 -0.88 8.19
N ASN A 74 1.14 -1.13 8.81
CA ASN A 74 0.98 -2.30 9.66
C ASN A 74 0.79 -3.53 8.78
N ASP A 75 -0.35 -3.61 8.11
CA ASP A 75 -0.64 -4.73 7.22
C ASP A 75 -0.92 -4.22 5.82
N ILE A 76 -0.42 -4.95 4.82
CA ILE A 76 -0.67 -4.64 3.42
C ILE A 76 -1.39 -5.83 2.80
N TYR A 77 -2.54 -5.58 2.18
CA TYR A 77 -3.29 -6.56 1.44
C TYR A 77 -3.50 -6.03 0.01
N ALA A 78 -2.82 -6.63 -0.94
CA ALA A 78 -2.83 -6.13 -2.31
C ALA A 78 -2.71 -7.28 -3.33
N ASN A 79 -2.93 -6.98 -4.60
CA ASN A 79 -2.64 -7.93 -5.67
C ASN A 79 -1.19 -7.83 -6.09
N ASN A 80 -0.72 -6.62 -6.38
CA ASN A 80 0.66 -6.40 -6.76
C ASN A 80 1.23 -5.20 -6.03
N ILE A 81 2.48 -5.32 -5.58
CA ILE A 81 3.18 -4.25 -4.88
C ILE A 81 4.50 -4.00 -5.60
N ASN A 82 4.78 -2.75 -5.95
CA ASN A 82 6.02 -2.33 -6.56
C ASN A 82 6.54 -1.10 -5.82
N ALA A 83 7.66 -1.23 -5.13
CA ALA A 83 8.19 -0.16 -4.29
C ALA A 83 9.73 -0.18 -4.29
N ILE A 84 10.33 0.84 -3.70
CA ILE A 84 11.77 0.85 -3.44
C ILE A 84 12.04 0.23 -2.07
N VAL A 85 11.31 0.66 -1.04
CA VAL A 85 11.43 0.14 0.32
C VAL A 85 10.05 -0.17 0.87
N ILE A 86 9.90 -1.34 1.46
CA ILE A 86 8.66 -1.76 2.13
C ILE A 86 8.98 -2.13 3.57
N LYS A 87 8.26 -1.50 4.52
CA LYS A 87 8.28 -1.89 5.93
C LYS A 87 6.85 -2.12 6.39
N ALA A 88 6.57 -3.32 6.84
CA ALA A 88 5.23 -3.68 7.29
C ALA A 88 5.31 -4.81 8.31
N TYR A 89 4.20 -5.09 9.01
CA TYR A 89 4.12 -6.29 9.84
C TYR A 89 3.79 -7.48 8.94
N ASP A 90 2.59 -7.48 8.36
CA ASP A 90 2.16 -8.59 7.52
C ASP A 90 1.89 -8.10 6.10
N ILE A 91 2.44 -8.81 5.13
CA ILE A 91 2.22 -8.52 3.72
C ILE A 91 1.51 -9.71 3.10
N SER A 92 0.33 -9.48 2.55
CA SER A 92 -0.41 -10.49 1.79
C SER A 92 -0.65 -9.95 0.38
N TYR A 93 -0.07 -10.59 -0.61
CA TYR A 93 -0.21 -10.16 -1.99
C TYR A 93 -0.72 -11.32 -2.84
N TYR A 94 -1.37 -10.99 -3.96
CA TYR A 94 -1.94 -12.03 -4.82
C TYR A 94 -0.90 -12.59 -5.78
N ALA A 95 -0.20 -11.75 -6.52
CA ALA A 95 0.67 -12.19 -7.61
C ALA A 95 2.13 -11.78 -7.44
N LEU A 96 2.42 -10.53 -7.16
CA LEU A 96 3.77 -10.01 -7.15
C LEU A 96 4.00 -9.00 -6.05
N CYS A 97 5.09 -9.16 -5.32
CA CYS A 97 5.58 -8.15 -4.38
C CYS A 97 7.05 -7.89 -4.70
N PHE A 98 7.34 -6.71 -5.23
CA PHE A 98 8.68 -6.33 -5.63
C PHE A 98 9.14 -5.09 -4.89
N ALA A 99 10.38 -5.16 -4.37
CA ALA A 99 11.06 -3.98 -3.85
C ALA A 99 12.44 -3.85 -4.48
N TYR A 100 12.85 -2.63 -4.79
CA TYR A 100 14.16 -2.40 -5.37
C TYR A 100 15.27 -2.57 -4.34
N CYS A 101 15.10 -1.99 -3.14
CA CYS A 101 16.15 -1.97 -2.11
C CYS A 101 15.90 -2.92 -0.94
N SER A 102 14.70 -2.95 -0.38
CA SER A 102 14.46 -3.79 0.79
C SER A 102 12.99 -4.04 1.08
N ILE A 103 12.73 -5.19 1.70
CA ILE A 103 11.46 -5.54 2.33
C ILE A 103 11.78 -5.97 3.75
N LYS A 104 11.14 -5.34 4.73
CA LYS A 104 11.24 -5.72 6.13
C LYS A 104 9.84 -5.95 6.69
N CYS A 105 9.58 -7.17 7.16
CA CYS A 105 8.25 -7.55 7.62
C CYS A 105 8.35 -8.69 8.63
N LYS A 106 7.22 -9.01 9.27
CA LYS A 106 7.09 -10.19 10.13
C LYS A 106 6.60 -11.39 9.33
N SER A 107 5.74 -11.17 8.34
CA SER A 107 5.31 -12.21 7.44
C SER A 107 5.08 -11.66 6.04
N ILE A 108 5.29 -12.50 5.03
CA ILE A 108 5.00 -12.17 3.64
C ILE A 108 4.47 -13.43 2.96
N THR A 109 3.26 -13.33 2.39
CA THR A 109 2.56 -14.46 1.82
C THR A 109 1.98 -14.12 0.46
N GLY A 110 2.33 -14.92 -0.55
CA GLY A 110 1.69 -14.85 -1.86
C GLY A 110 0.48 -15.78 -1.90
N ARG A 111 -0.67 -15.24 -2.30
CA ARG A 111 -1.94 -15.99 -2.29
C ARG A 111 -2.17 -16.82 -3.54
N ARG A 112 -1.56 -16.44 -4.67
CA ARG A 112 -1.64 -17.21 -5.91
C ARG A 112 -0.55 -18.28 -5.93
N LYS A 113 -0.83 -19.42 -6.59
CA LYS A 113 0.10 -20.56 -6.61
C LYS A 113 1.49 -20.20 -7.13
N ASP A 114 1.58 -19.31 -8.11
CA ASP A 114 2.84 -18.87 -8.72
C ASP A 114 3.26 -17.46 -8.27
N ALA A 115 2.74 -17.00 -7.14
CA ALA A 115 3.08 -15.70 -6.59
C ALA A 115 4.57 -15.63 -6.23
N LYS A 116 5.17 -14.46 -6.45
CA LYS A 116 6.59 -14.25 -6.18
C LYS A 116 6.82 -12.92 -5.48
N HIS A 117 7.73 -12.95 -4.52
CA HIS A 117 8.23 -11.72 -3.91
C HIS A 117 9.75 -11.73 -3.97
N PHE A 118 10.33 -10.55 -4.23
CA PHE A 118 11.78 -10.44 -4.29
C PHE A 118 12.26 -9.00 -4.12
N VAL A 119 13.54 -8.90 -3.76
CA VAL A 119 14.25 -7.62 -3.63
C VAL A 119 15.38 -7.64 -4.67
N PHE A 120 15.43 -6.58 -5.50
CA PHE A 120 16.40 -6.54 -6.61
C PHE A 120 17.84 -6.30 -6.15
N ASP A 121 18.05 -5.28 -5.32
CA ASP A 121 19.39 -4.88 -4.91
C ASP A 121 19.43 -4.61 -3.41
N GLY A 122 19.24 -5.66 -2.62
CA GLY A 122 19.22 -5.53 -1.17
C GLY A 122 18.73 -6.81 -0.51
N LYS A 123 17.96 -6.64 0.56
CA LYS A 123 17.55 -7.77 1.40
C LYS A 123 16.07 -7.82 1.67
N LEU A 124 15.54 -9.03 1.71
CA LEU A 124 14.27 -9.35 2.34
C LEU A 124 14.57 -9.81 3.78
N GLU A 125 14.07 -9.08 4.75
CA GLU A 125 14.19 -9.44 6.17
C GLU A 125 12.82 -9.78 6.72
N VAL A 126 12.65 -11.02 7.14
CA VAL A 126 11.44 -11.47 7.84
C VAL A 126 11.79 -11.62 9.31
N GLU A 127 11.30 -10.70 10.14
CA GLU A 127 11.54 -10.73 11.58
C GLU A 127 10.63 -11.76 12.23
N GLN A 128 11.20 -12.64 13.02
CA GLN A 128 10.42 -13.61 13.78
C GLN A 128 10.27 -13.13 15.21
N ASP A 129 9.03 -13.20 15.71
CA ASP A 129 8.79 -12.96 17.13
C ASP A 129 9.28 -14.17 17.92
N GLU A 130 10.13 -13.91 18.92
CA GLU A 130 10.55 -14.95 19.84
C GLU A 130 9.53 -15.17 20.93
#